data_8442f7878a56c198d37470029d121a4e
#
_entry.id   8442f7878a56c198d37470029d121a4e
#
_cell.length_a   1.000
_cell.length_b   1.000
_cell.length_c   1.000
_cell.angle_alpha   90.00
_cell.angle_beta   90.00
_cell.angle_gamma   90.00
#
_symmetry.space_group_name_H-M   'P 1'
#
loop_
_entity.id
_entity.type
_entity.pdbx_description
1 polymer ?
#
loop_
_entity_poly.entity_id
_entity_poly.type
_entity_poly.pdbx_seq_one_letter_code
_entity_poly.pdbx_strand_id
1 'polypeptide(L)' 'MQYSVVLFHSITGALRAEKRLKGKEIATKLIPVPRQLSSDCGVCLRFERKDETEVKTALEEERIDIQGIHAI' A
#
# COMPACT_ATOMS: atom_id res chain seq x y z
N MET A 1 -5.29 -4.47 16.58
CA MET A 1 -5.64 -3.93 15.27
C MET A 1 -5.04 -4.81 14.19
N GLN A 2 -5.72 -4.92 13.06
CA GLN A 2 -5.28 -5.78 11.97
C GLN A 2 -4.83 -4.92 10.79
N TYR A 3 -3.74 -5.34 10.17
CA TYR A 3 -3.14 -4.61 9.09
C TYR A 3 -3.03 -5.42 7.81
N SER A 4 -2.95 -4.71 6.71
CA SER A 4 -2.60 -5.27 5.41
C SER A 4 -1.51 -4.41 4.80
N VAL A 5 -0.84 -4.93 3.78
CA VAL A 5 0.19 -4.17 3.07
C VAL A 5 -0.06 -4.24 1.58
N VAL A 6 0.29 -3.16 0.89
CA VAL A 6 0.29 -3.09 -0.57
C VAL A 6 1.73 -3.18 -1.04
N LEU A 7 1.99 -4.11 -1.95
CA LEU A 7 3.30 -4.28 -2.56
C LEU A 7 3.33 -3.54 -3.90
N PHE A 8 4.44 -2.86 -4.19
CA PHE A 8 4.59 -2.06 -5.39
C PHE A 8 5.75 -2.56 -6.25
N HIS A 9 5.73 -2.18 -7.53
CA HIS A 9 6.84 -2.50 -8.44
C HIS A 9 8.01 -1.53 -8.26
N SER A 10 7.75 -0.33 -7.76
CA SER A 10 8.79 0.68 -7.57
C SER A 10 8.47 1.59 -6.39
N ILE A 11 9.52 2.24 -5.88
CA ILE A 11 9.36 3.22 -4.81
C ILE A 11 8.49 4.41 -5.26
N THR A 12 8.56 4.78 -6.53
CA THR A 12 7.74 5.86 -7.06
C THR A 12 6.25 5.57 -6.87
N GLY A 13 5.84 4.33 -7.17
CA GLY A 13 4.45 3.93 -6.96
C GLY A 13 4.04 3.98 -5.51
N ALA A 14 4.93 3.51 -4.62
CA ALA A 14 4.67 3.53 -3.18
C ALA A 14 4.49 4.96 -2.66
N LEU A 15 5.34 5.89 -3.09
CA LEU A 15 5.26 7.28 -2.65
C LEU A 15 4.01 7.97 -3.19
N ARG A 16 3.62 7.69 -4.43
CA ARG A 16 2.39 8.23 -5.00
C ARG A 16 1.16 7.74 -4.23
N ALA A 17 1.16 6.46 -3.90
CA ALA A 17 0.07 5.86 -3.14
C ALA A 17 -0.03 6.47 -1.74
N GLU A 18 1.10 6.63 -1.06
CA GLU A 18 1.13 7.25 0.25
C GLU A 18 0.53 8.65 0.22
N LYS A 19 0.95 9.46 -0.74
CA LYS A 19 0.45 10.82 -0.87
C LYS A 19 -1.06 10.84 -1.12
N ARG A 20 -1.55 9.97 -1.99
CA ARG A 20 -2.97 9.92 -2.31
C ARG A 20 -3.81 9.52 -1.11
N LEU A 21 -3.36 8.50 -0.37
CA LEU A 21 -4.10 8.02 0.78
C LEU A 21 -4.09 9.02 1.93
N LYS A 22 -3.00 9.76 2.11
CA LYS A 22 -2.96 10.85 3.08
C LYS A 22 -3.99 11.92 2.74
N GLY A 23 -4.15 12.24 1.46
CA GLY A 23 -5.15 13.19 1.01
C GLY A 23 -6.57 12.76 1.31
N LYS A 24 -6.80 11.45 1.45
CA LYS A 24 -8.09 10.88 1.83
C LYS A 24 -8.21 10.64 3.34
N GLU A 25 -7.21 11.05 4.10
CA GLU A 25 -7.15 10.86 5.56
C GLU A 25 -7.13 9.39 5.97
N ILE A 26 -6.58 8.54 5.12
CA ILE A 26 -6.41 7.12 5.43
C ILE A 26 -5.03 6.93 6.05
N ALA A 27 -4.99 6.37 7.26
CA ALA A 27 -3.73 6.14 7.96
C ALA A 27 -2.90 5.07 7.25
N THR A 28 -1.67 5.43 6.89
CA THR A 28 -0.74 4.52 6.22
C THR A 28 0.67 4.72 6.76
N LYS A 29 1.51 3.71 6.54
CA LYS A 29 2.92 3.81 6.91
C LYS A 29 3.77 3.00 5.93
N LEU A 30 4.84 3.61 5.42
CA LEU A 30 5.82 2.89 4.62
C LEU A 30 6.68 2.04 5.55
N ILE A 31 6.79 0.76 5.26
CA ILE A 31 7.60 -0.17 6.05
C ILE A 31 8.40 -1.07 5.09
N PRO A 32 9.48 -1.68 5.59
CA PRO A 32 10.17 -2.69 4.80
C PRO A 32 9.23 -3.86 4.49
N VAL A 33 9.38 -4.47 3.34
CA VAL A 33 8.56 -5.63 2.97
C VAL A 33 8.82 -6.77 3.96
N PRO A 34 7.76 -7.35 4.57
CA PRO A 34 7.92 -8.48 5.48
C PRO A 34 8.64 -9.65 4.81
N ARG A 35 9.39 -10.42 5.60
CA ARG A 35 10.22 -11.52 5.08
C ARG A 35 9.43 -12.57 4.30
N GLN A 36 8.20 -12.84 4.71
CA GLN A 36 7.36 -13.85 4.05
C GLN A 36 6.81 -13.38 2.72
N LEU A 37 6.97 -12.11 2.39
CA LEU A 37 6.52 -11.53 1.14
C LEU A 37 7.73 -11.10 0.32
N SER A 38 7.55 -11.00 -1.00
CA SER A 38 8.59 -10.47 -1.86
C SER A 38 8.01 -9.42 -2.79
N SER A 39 8.83 -8.45 -3.17
CA SER A 39 8.42 -7.35 -4.02
C SER A 39 9.63 -6.81 -4.76
N ASP A 40 9.41 -6.22 -5.93
CA ASP A 40 10.47 -5.54 -6.68
C ASP A 40 10.90 -4.28 -5.95
N CYS A 41 10.02 -3.72 -5.14
CA CYS A 41 10.31 -2.57 -4.30
C CYS A 41 10.63 -3.06 -2.89
N GLY A 42 11.67 -2.53 -2.27
CA GLY A 42 12.07 -2.95 -0.92
C GLY A 42 11.16 -2.46 0.19
N VAL A 43 10.15 -1.65 -0.13
CA VAL A 43 9.20 -1.12 0.85
C VAL A 43 7.78 -1.40 0.41
N CYS A 44 6.86 -1.43 1.38
CA CYS A 44 5.44 -1.59 1.13
C CYS A 44 4.67 -0.57 1.97
N LEU A 45 3.39 -0.42 1.68
CA LEU A 45 2.53 0.51 2.39
C LEU A 45 1.58 -0.27 3.29
N ARG A 46 1.70 -0.05 4.59
CA ARG A 46 0.83 -0.70 5.59
C ARG A 46 -0.39 0.17 5.84
N PHE A 47 -1.55 -0.46 5.95
CA PHE A 47 -2.79 0.22 6.28
C PHE A 47 -3.68 -0.73 7.10
N GLU A 48 -4.71 -0.19 7.75
CA GLU A 48 -5.63 -1.02 8.51
C GLU A 48 -6.57 -1.76 7.55
N ARG A 49 -6.83 -3.04 7.81
CA ARG A 49 -7.69 -3.87 6.94
C ARG A 49 -9.06 -3.28 6.69
N LYS A 50 -9.61 -2.56 7.66
CA LYS A 50 -10.92 -1.93 7.50
C LYS A 50 -10.98 -0.95 6.35
N ASP A 51 -9.83 -0.42 5.94
CA ASP A 51 -9.73 0.58 4.88
C ASP A 51 -9.43 -0.03 3.51
N GLU A 52 -9.38 -1.35 3.41
CA GLU A 52 -8.92 -2.02 2.17
C GLU A 52 -9.71 -1.59 0.93
N THR A 53 -11.03 -1.51 1.02
CA THR A 53 -11.86 -1.12 -0.13
C THR A 53 -11.52 0.29 -0.60
N GLU A 54 -11.38 1.23 0.35
CA GLU A 54 -11.03 2.61 0.01
C GLU A 54 -9.62 2.70 -0.56
N VAL A 55 -8.69 1.91 -0.01
CA VAL A 55 -7.31 1.86 -0.50
C VAL A 55 -7.29 1.36 -1.95
N LYS A 56 -7.96 0.25 -2.22
CA LYS A 56 -8.04 -0.31 -3.57
C LYS A 56 -8.61 0.70 -4.56
N THR A 57 -9.73 1.34 -4.19
CA THR A 57 -10.38 2.32 -5.04
C THR A 57 -9.45 3.49 -5.35
N ALA A 58 -8.77 4.01 -4.34
CA ALA A 58 -7.84 5.12 -4.52
C ALA A 58 -6.69 4.77 -5.46
N LEU A 59 -6.12 3.56 -5.30
CA LEU A 59 -5.02 3.11 -6.15
C LEU A 59 -5.46 2.95 -7.60
N GLU A 60 -6.67 2.43 -7.81
CA GLU A 60 -7.22 2.28 -9.15
C GLU A 60 -7.48 3.63 -9.80
N GLU A 61 -8.02 4.57 -9.05
CA GLU A 61 -8.28 5.93 -9.55
C GLU A 61 -7.00 6.63 -10.01
N GLU A 62 -5.90 6.41 -9.28
CA GLU A 62 -4.60 7.01 -9.60
C GLU A 62 -3.81 6.16 -10.59
N ARG A 63 -4.36 5.02 -11.02
CA ARG A 63 -3.70 4.10 -11.95
C ARG A 63 -2.30 3.70 -11.48
N ILE A 64 -2.18 3.43 -10.19
CA ILE A 64 -0.92 2.97 -9.61
C ILE A 64 -0.86 1.45 -9.71
N ASP A 65 0.17 0.95 -10.39
CA ASP A 65 0.39 -0.49 -10.50
C ASP A 65 0.87 -1.05 -9.17
N ILE A 66 0.25 -2.15 -8.75
CA ILE A 66 0.63 -2.82 -7.51
C ILE A 66 0.95 -4.29 -7.80
N GLN A 67 1.78 -4.89 -6.95
CA GLN A 67 2.08 -6.32 -7.05
C GLN A 67 1.10 -7.16 -6.26
N GLY A 68 0.38 -6.57 -5.34
CA GLY A 68 -0.64 -7.27 -4.58
C GLY A 68 -0.93 -6.61 -3.25
N ILE A 69 -1.96 -7.11 -2.59
CA ILE A 69 -2.35 -6.69 -1.25
C ILE A 69 -2.40 -7.94 -0.39
N HIS A 70 -1.74 -7.90 0.75
CA HIS A 70 -1.63 -9.05 1.65
C HIS A 70 -1.95 -8.67 3.08
N ALA A 71 -2.70 -9.52 3.76
CA ALA A 71 -2.92 -9.37 5.19
C ALA A 71 -1.65 -9.79 5.94
N ILE A 72 -1.33 -9.07 7.00
CA ILE A 72 -0.17 -9.39 7.83
C ILE A 72 -0.55 -9.47 9.30
#